data_b15169e021f456b5c0f842c8247eba7a
#
_entry.id   b15169e021f456b5c0f842c8247eba7a
#
_cell.length_a   1.000
_cell.length_b   1.000
_cell.length_c   1.000
_cell.angle_alpha   90.00
_cell.angle_beta   90.00
_cell.angle_gamma   90.00
#
_symmetry.space_group_name_H-M   'P 1'
#
loop_
_entity.id
_entity.type
_entity.pdbx_description
1 polymer ?
#
loop_
_entity_poly.entity_id
_entity_poly.type
_entity_poly.pdbx_seq_one_letter_code
_entity_poly.pdbx_strand_id
1 'polypeptide(L)' 'MSDDETLYLRQAKDAQNYAERARTEEDRRAWLRLAQAWLALIRPRHRTVEQG' A
#
# COMPACT_ATOMS: atom_id res chain seq x y z
N MET A 1 17.76 -4.94 -6.31
CA MET A 1 17.27 -5.10 -6.09
C MET A 1 16.27 -4.92 -5.18
N SER A 2 15.29 -4.56 -5.28
CA SER A 2 14.43 -4.25 -4.45
C SER A 2 13.40 -5.23 -4.30
N ASP A 3 13.67 -6.32 -3.82
CA ASP A 3 12.71 -7.34 -3.54
C ASP A 3 11.72 -6.83 -2.54
N ASP A 4 12.14 -5.93 -1.67
CA ASP A 4 11.26 -5.40 -0.67
C ASP A 4 10.14 -4.61 -1.32
N GLU A 5 10.45 -3.85 -2.33
CA GLU A 5 9.44 -3.07 -3.00
C GLU A 5 8.41 -3.97 -3.65
N THR A 6 8.85 -5.04 -4.24
CA THR A 6 7.94 -5.96 -4.88
C THR A 6 7.03 -6.58 -3.84
N LEU A 7 7.58 -6.92 -2.71
CA LEU A 7 6.80 -7.51 -1.66
C LEU A 7 5.76 -6.52 -1.16
N TYR A 8 6.16 -5.29 -0.93
CA TYR A 8 5.22 -4.29 -0.44
C TYR A 8 4.10 -4.06 -1.44
N LEU A 9 4.44 -4.05 -2.69
CA LEU A 9 3.44 -3.82 -3.70
C LEU A 9 2.45 -4.94 -3.72
N ARG A 10 2.93 -6.15 -3.59
CA ARG A 10 2.08 -7.28 -3.58
C ARG A 10 1.15 -7.23 -2.37
N GLN A 11 1.67 -6.88 -1.20
CA GLN A 11 0.85 -6.79 -0.01
C GLN A 11 -0.19 -5.71 -0.17
N ALA A 12 0.18 -4.60 -0.79
CA ALA A 12 -0.76 -3.52 -0.98
C ALA A 12 -1.90 -3.96 -1.88
N LYS A 13 -1.58 -4.70 -2.92
CA LYS A 13 -2.58 -5.17 -3.81
C LYS A 13 -3.50 -6.16 -3.14
N ASP A 14 -2.95 -7.03 -2.35
CA ASP A 14 -3.75 -8.00 -1.62
C ASP A 14 -4.71 -7.27 -0.70
N ALA A 15 -4.22 -6.24 -0.02
CA ALA A 15 -5.07 -5.51 0.89
C ALA A 15 -6.21 -4.84 0.13
N GLN A 16 -5.92 -4.34 -1.05
CA GLN A 16 -6.96 -3.72 -1.84
C GLN A 16 -8.01 -4.74 -2.27
N ASN A 17 -7.57 -5.93 -2.58
CA ASN A 17 -8.50 -6.97 -2.96
C ASN A 17 -9.41 -7.33 -1.80
N TYR A 18 -8.85 -7.40 -0.61
CA TYR A 18 -9.64 -7.71 0.55
C TYR A 18 -10.62 -6.57 0.83
N ALA A 19 -10.18 -5.34 0.56
CA ALA A 19 -11.07 -4.22 0.78
C ALA A 19 -12.30 -4.33 -0.13
N GLU A 20 -12.09 -4.79 -1.33
CA GLU A 20 -13.19 -4.91 -2.25
C GLU A 20 -14.14 -6.00 -1.84
N ARG A 21 -13.66 -6.98 -1.11
CA ARG A 21 -14.50 -8.04 -0.67
C ARG A 21 -15.07 -7.80 0.69
N ALA A 22 -14.68 -6.72 1.32
CA ALA A 22 -15.13 -6.45 2.67
C ALA A 22 -16.64 -6.31 2.70
N ARG A 23 -17.23 -6.86 3.72
CA ARG A 23 -18.64 -6.77 3.83
C ARG A 23 -19.10 -5.49 4.45
N THR A 24 -18.36 -4.86 5.29
CA THR A 24 -18.76 -3.63 5.91
C THR A 24 -17.85 -2.51 5.51
N GLU A 25 -18.32 -1.32 5.68
CA GLU A 25 -17.55 -0.16 5.35
C GLU A 25 -16.35 -0.06 6.26
N GLU A 26 -16.50 -0.41 7.50
CA GLU A 26 -15.40 -0.38 8.41
C GLU A 26 -14.30 -1.32 8.00
N ASP A 27 -14.64 -2.51 7.61
CA ASP A 27 -13.64 -3.47 7.18
C ASP A 27 -12.95 -2.94 5.94
N ARG A 28 -13.70 -2.38 5.02
CA ARG A 28 -13.14 -1.88 3.82
C ARG A 28 -12.15 -0.78 4.11
N ARG A 29 -12.47 0.13 5.00
CA ARG A 29 -11.59 1.20 5.34
C ARG A 29 -10.33 0.68 6.00
N ALA A 30 -10.46 -0.33 6.83
CA ALA A 30 -9.30 -0.90 7.49
C ALA A 30 -8.35 -1.48 6.47
N TRP A 31 -8.87 -2.20 5.48
CA TRP A 31 -8.01 -2.78 4.48
C TRP A 31 -7.37 -1.72 3.60
N LEU A 32 -8.12 -0.68 3.26
CA LEU A 32 -7.57 0.38 2.45
C LEU A 32 -6.47 1.12 3.20
N ARG A 33 -6.65 1.27 4.48
CA ARG A 33 -5.65 1.92 5.27
C ARG A 33 -4.40 1.08 5.30
N LEU A 34 -4.55 -0.23 5.41
CA LEU A 34 -3.41 -1.11 5.42
C LEU A 34 -2.72 -1.05 4.07
N ALA A 35 -3.48 -1.01 2.98
CA ALA A 35 -2.88 -0.93 1.67
C ALA A 35 -2.05 0.34 1.52
N GLN A 36 -2.54 1.44 2.04
CA GLN A 36 -1.81 2.67 1.95
C GLN A 36 -0.54 2.62 2.79
N ALA A 37 -0.59 1.92 3.91
CA ALA A 37 0.58 1.79 4.75
C ALA A 37 1.67 1.03 4.00
N TRP A 38 1.29 -0.02 3.25
CA TRP A 38 2.27 -0.74 2.49
C TRP A 38 2.85 0.13 1.39
N LEU A 39 2.00 0.90 0.72
CA LEU A 39 2.48 1.75 -0.35
C LEU A 39 3.40 2.84 0.19
N ALA A 40 3.14 3.28 1.39
CA ALA A 40 3.98 4.30 1.98
C ALA A 40 5.39 3.80 2.22
N LEU A 41 5.53 2.49 2.40
CA LEU A 41 6.85 1.95 2.62
C LEU A 41 7.65 1.94 1.33
N ILE A 42 6.99 2.04 0.21
CA ILE A 42 7.70 2.07 -1.04
C ILE A 42 7.97 3.47 -1.42
N ARG A 43 8.56 4.31 -0.69
CA ARG A 43 8.80 5.62 -0.98
C ARG A 43 9.73 5.86 -2.05
N PRO A 44 9.48 6.66 -2.97
CA PRO A 44 10.38 6.93 -4.07
C PRO A 44 11.40 7.86 -3.57
N ARG A 45 12.56 7.46 -3.39
CA ARG A 45 13.52 8.23 -2.92
C ARG A 45 13.83 9.39 -3.72
N HIS A 46 13.84 9.32 -4.95
CA HIS A 46 14.29 10.41 -5.71
C HIS A 46 13.32 11.55 -5.62
N ARG A 47 12.15 11.37 -5.24
CA ARG A 47 11.32 12.37 -5.20
C ARG A 47 11.61 13.37 -4.20
N THR A 48 12.15 13.07 -3.20
CA THR A 48 12.40 13.99 -2.22
C THR A 48 13.26 15.02 -2.69
N VAL A 49 14.08 14.70 -3.43
CA VAL A 49 14.95 15.61 -3.92
C VAL A 49 14.31 16.69 -4.53
N GLU A 50 13.56 16.48 -5.29
CA GLU A 50 13.06 17.48 -5.98
C GLU A 50 12.31 18.34 -5.28
N GLN A 51 11.79 18.04 -4.60
CA GLN A 51 11.05 18.81 -4.01
C GLN A 51 11.72 19.70 -3.51
N GLY A 52 12.60 19.41 -3.31
CA GLY A 52 13.43 20.28 -2.76
C GLY A 52 13.06 21.49 -3.01
#